data_b12e1be62df12bf49b95ef4305d6e099
#
_entry.id   b12e1be62df12bf49b95ef4305d6e099
#
_cell.length_a   1.000
_cell.length_b   1.000
_cell.length_c   1.000
_cell.angle_alpha   90.00
_cell.angle_beta   90.00
_cell.angle_gamma   90.00
#
_symmetry.space_group_name_H-M   'P 1'
#
loop_
_entity.id
_entity.type
_entity.pdbx_description
1 polymer ?
#
loop_
_entity_poly.entity_id
_entity_poly.type
_entity_poly.pdbx_seq_one_letter_code
_entity_poly.pdbx_strand_id
1 'polypeptide(L)'
;MFEYIKNKMKAGDLTVVMYLVFGVLTTLVDWVAYRVLRLSGLDYMFSNVAAWGAAVVFAFVTNKFMVFNSKSVDRLIIIKEFISFVGARVFSLLLQLVGIELMIDYANINEYIAKAVMTVVVVVCNYVFSKLFIFKDK
;
A
#
# COMPACT_ATOMS: atom_id res chain seq x y z
N MET A 1 16.06 -12.53 17.48
CA MET A 1 15.45 -11.18 17.56
C MET A 1 13.99 -11.17 17.09
N PHE A 2 13.75 -11.61 15.88
CA PHE A 2 12.39 -11.61 15.33
C PHE A 2 11.45 -12.48 16.17
N GLU A 3 11.90 -13.67 16.57
CA GLU A 3 11.10 -14.56 17.40
C GLU A 3 10.75 -13.92 18.75
N TYR A 4 11.71 -13.19 19.34
CA TYR A 4 11.47 -12.51 20.59
C TYR A 4 10.37 -11.46 20.43
N ILE A 5 10.44 -10.66 19.38
CA ILE A 5 9.44 -9.62 19.10
C ILE A 5 8.08 -10.28 18.85
N LYS A 6 8.06 -11.35 18.07
CA LYS A 6 6.84 -12.06 17.74
C LYS A 6 6.15 -12.62 19.00
N ASN A 7 6.94 -13.12 19.93
CA ASN A 7 6.40 -13.68 21.17
C ASN A 7 5.87 -12.60 22.11
N LYS A 8 6.46 -11.39 22.05
CA LYS A 8 6.05 -10.28 22.90
C LYS A 8 4.82 -9.56 22.38
N MET A 9 4.56 -9.63 21.08
CA MET A 9 3.47 -8.88 20.45
C MET A 9 2.29 -9.76 20.20
N LYS A 10 1.09 -9.19 20.35
CA LYS A 10 -0.13 -9.87 19.93
C LYS A 10 -0.13 -9.98 18.42
N ALA A 11 -0.81 -11.00 17.89
CA ALA A 11 -0.85 -11.25 16.46
C ALA A 11 -1.28 -10.02 15.67
N GLY A 12 -2.26 -9.27 16.19
CA GLY A 12 -2.73 -8.06 15.51
C GLY A 12 -1.67 -6.98 15.44
N ASP A 13 -0.90 -6.80 16.53
CA ASP A 13 0.17 -5.81 16.57
C ASP A 13 1.27 -6.17 15.58
N LEU A 14 1.63 -7.45 15.52
CA LEU A 14 2.63 -7.90 14.57
C LEU A 14 2.18 -7.66 13.13
N THR A 15 0.91 -7.89 12.83
CA THR A 15 0.37 -7.65 11.50
C THR A 15 0.49 -6.18 11.11
N VAL A 16 0.18 -5.26 12.03
CA VAL A 16 0.33 -3.83 11.78
C VAL A 16 1.77 -3.48 11.49
N VAL A 17 2.69 -3.98 12.32
CA VAL A 17 4.13 -3.71 12.14
C VAL A 17 4.61 -4.22 10.78
N MET A 18 4.22 -5.44 10.40
CA MET A 18 4.63 -6.00 9.13
C MET A 18 4.03 -5.22 7.96
N TYR A 19 2.79 -4.78 8.09
CA TYR A 19 2.16 -3.95 7.06
C TYR A 19 2.96 -2.67 6.83
N LEU A 20 3.37 -2.00 7.92
CA LEU A 20 4.13 -0.77 7.82
C LEU A 20 5.53 -1.02 7.23
N VAL A 21 6.19 -2.09 7.65
CA VAL A 21 7.51 -2.44 7.13
C VAL A 21 7.45 -2.67 5.62
N PHE A 22 6.49 -3.48 5.18
CA PHE A 22 6.36 -3.76 3.75
C PHE A 22 5.82 -2.56 2.98
N GLY A 23 5.11 -1.65 3.66
CA GLY A 23 4.73 -0.38 3.06
C GLY A 23 5.93 0.48 2.71
N VAL A 24 6.90 0.56 3.64
CA VAL A 24 8.15 1.27 3.38
C VAL A 24 8.91 0.60 2.24
N LEU A 25 8.99 -0.73 2.25
CA LEU A 25 9.68 -1.46 1.19
C LEU A 25 8.99 -1.26 -0.16
N THR A 26 7.67 -1.19 -0.17
CA THR A 26 6.91 -0.91 -1.40
C THR A 26 7.27 0.47 -1.96
N THR A 27 7.40 1.46 -1.10
CA THR A 27 7.82 2.80 -1.51
C THR A 27 9.22 2.77 -2.11
N LEU A 28 10.12 1.99 -1.50
CA LEU A 28 11.47 1.84 -2.05
C LEU A 28 11.45 1.17 -3.42
N VAL A 29 10.60 0.16 -3.61
CA VAL A 29 10.45 -0.49 -4.91
C VAL A 29 10.01 0.53 -5.96
N ASP A 30 9.03 1.38 -5.63
CA ASP A 30 8.56 2.42 -6.53
C ASP A 30 9.71 3.35 -6.93
N TRP A 31 10.44 3.86 -5.95
CA TRP A 31 11.53 4.82 -6.23
C TRP A 31 12.67 4.18 -6.99
N VAL A 32 13.08 2.97 -6.62
CA VAL A 32 14.17 2.28 -7.32
C VAL A 32 13.76 1.96 -8.74
N ALA A 33 12.55 1.45 -8.95
CA ALA A 33 12.07 1.14 -10.29
C ALA A 33 12.00 2.41 -11.15
N TYR A 34 11.49 3.50 -10.57
CA TYR A 34 11.43 4.77 -11.28
C TYR A 34 12.82 5.22 -11.71
N ARG A 35 13.78 5.16 -10.79
CA ARG A 35 15.15 5.59 -11.09
C ARG A 35 15.77 4.73 -12.18
N VAL A 36 15.61 3.42 -12.10
CA VAL A 36 16.17 2.50 -13.10
C VAL A 36 15.56 2.79 -14.46
N LEU A 37 14.26 2.99 -14.54
CA LEU A 37 13.59 3.26 -15.80
C LEU A 37 14.03 4.60 -16.38
N ARG A 38 14.19 5.62 -15.55
CA ARG A 38 14.67 6.92 -16.02
C ARG A 38 16.10 6.83 -16.55
N LEU A 39 16.95 6.09 -15.85
CA LEU A 39 18.34 5.91 -16.29
C LEU A 39 18.41 5.11 -17.59
N SER A 40 17.41 4.29 -17.87
CA SER A 40 17.33 3.53 -19.12
C SER A 40 16.86 4.39 -20.29
N GLY A 41 16.57 5.66 -20.06
CA GLY A 41 16.18 6.58 -21.13
C GLY A 41 14.68 6.70 -21.33
N LEU A 42 13.87 6.08 -20.47
CA LEU A 42 12.44 6.13 -20.62
C LEU A 42 11.87 7.45 -20.07
N ASP A 43 10.79 7.88 -20.68
CA ASP A 43 10.06 9.08 -20.33
C ASP A 43 9.59 9.03 -18.86
N TYR A 44 9.53 10.19 -18.19
CA TYR A 44 9.17 10.22 -16.77
C TYR A 44 7.73 9.77 -16.53
N MET A 45 6.79 10.05 -17.43
CA MET A 45 5.42 9.60 -17.28
C MET A 45 5.33 8.08 -17.32
N PHE A 46 5.96 7.47 -18.32
CA PHE A 46 5.99 6.03 -18.44
C PHE A 46 6.68 5.40 -17.24
N SER A 47 7.83 5.99 -16.84
CA SER A 47 8.59 5.47 -15.71
C SER A 47 7.77 5.53 -14.42
N ASN A 48 7.01 6.60 -14.23
CA ASN A 48 6.18 6.76 -13.03
C ASN A 48 5.08 5.70 -12.97
N VAL A 49 4.37 5.49 -14.08
CA VAL A 49 3.30 4.51 -14.12
C VAL A 49 3.84 3.09 -13.97
N ALA A 50 4.93 2.78 -14.66
CA ALA A 50 5.53 1.45 -14.58
C ALA A 50 6.08 1.17 -13.17
N ALA A 51 6.70 2.17 -12.55
CA ALA A 51 7.21 2.02 -11.18
C ALA A 51 6.06 1.82 -10.20
N TRP A 52 4.97 2.55 -10.38
CA TRP A 52 3.77 2.38 -9.56
C TRP A 52 3.23 0.95 -9.71
N GLY A 53 3.16 0.45 -10.95
CA GLY A 53 2.70 -0.90 -11.20
C GLY A 53 3.57 -1.95 -10.51
N ALA A 54 4.90 -1.78 -10.60
CA ALA A 54 5.82 -2.69 -9.92
C ALA A 54 5.62 -2.66 -8.42
N ALA A 55 5.44 -1.47 -7.85
CA ALA A 55 5.23 -1.32 -6.42
C ALA A 55 3.90 -1.96 -5.99
N VAL A 56 2.85 -1.82 -6.79
CA VAL A 56 1.55 -2.42 -6.49
C VAL A 56 1.65 -3.95 -6.49
N VAL A 57 2.35 -4.53 -7.46
CA VAL A 57 2.53 -5.98 -7.50
C VAL A 57 3.32 -6.44 -6.28
N PHE A 58 4.40 -5.76 -5.95
CA PHE A 58 5.19 -6.08 -4.77
C PHE A 58 4.32 -5.99 -3.50
N ALA A 59 3.55 -4.92 -3.37
CA ALA A 59 2.68 -4.74 -2.21
C ALA A 59 1.63 -5.83 -2.13
N PHE A 60 1.07 -6.23 -3.26
CA PHE A 60 0.06 -7.28 -3.28
C PHE A 60 0.64 -8.61 -2.78
N VAL A 61 1.79 -9.00 -3.33
CA VAL A 61 2.40 -10.28 -2.97
C VAL A 61 2.81 -10.30 -1.49
N THR A 62 3.45 -9.23 -1.03
CA THR A 62 3.90 -9.18 0.37
C THR A 62 2.73 -9.11 1.33
N ASN A 63 1.70 -8.35 1.00
CA ASN A 63 0.53 -8.26 1.88
C ASN A 63 -0.23 -9.59 1.91
N LYS A 64 -0.40 -10.23 0.76
CA LYS A 64 -1.12 -11.49 0.71
C LYS A 64 -0.43 -12.56 1.53
N PHE A 65 0.84 -12.79 1.29
CA PHE A 65 1.52 -13.96 1.85
C PHE A 65 2.24 -13.69 3.16
N MET A 66 2.74 -12.48 3.36
CA MET A 66 3.59 -12.19 4.51
C MET A 66 2.90 -11.41 5.61
N VAL A 67 1.96 -10.53 5.25
CA VAL A 67 1.31 -9.68 6.25
C VAL A 67 0.00 -10.31 6.71
N PHE A 68 -0.87 -10.68 5.79
CA PHE A 68 -2.22 -11.16 6.11
C PHE A 68 -2.38 -12.67 5.98
N ASN A 69 -1.33 -13.36 5.56
CA ASN A 69 -1.30 -14.83 5.51
C ASN A 69 -2.46 -15.47 4.74
N SER A 70 -2.86 -14.86 3.64
CA SER A 70 -3.82 -15.48 2.75
C SER A 70 -3.09 -16.54 1.96
N LYS A 71 -3.34 -17.81 2.25
CA LYS A 71 -2.55 -18.92 1.71
C LYS A 71 -3.14 -19.55 0.45
N SER A 72 -4.28 -19.05 -0.01
CA SER A 72 -4.91 -19.62 -1.19
C SER A 72 -4.04 -19.39 -2.41
N VAL A 73 -3.84 -20.46 -3.18
CA VAL A 73 -3.15 -20.38 -4.48
C VAL A 73 -4.10 -20.68 -5.64
N ASP A 74 -5.40 -20.73 -5.35
CA ASP A 74 -6.42 -20.88 -6.37
C ASP A 74 -6.38 -19.67 -7.29
N ARG A 75 -6.32 -19.91 -8.60
CA ARG A 75 -6.16 -18.83 -9.57
C ARG A 75 -7.27 -17.80 -9.49
N LEU A 76 -8.52 -18.23 -9.34
CA LEU A 76 -9.64 -17.29 -9.26
C LEU A 76 -9.58 -16.43 -8.01
N ILE A 77 -9.19 -17.04 -6.89
CA ILE A 77 -9.07 -16.29 -5.64
C ILE A 77 -7.96 -15.26 -5.76
N ILE A 78 -6.81 -15.65 -6.33
CA ILE A 78 -5.69 -14.72 -6.51
C ILE A 78 -6.11 -13.54 -7.39
N ILE A 79 -6.82 -13.80 -8.48
CA ILE A 79 -7.27 -12.74 -9.38
C ILE A 79 -8.24 -11.81 -8.67
N LYS A 80 -9.18 -12.35 -7.90
CA LYS A 80 -10.12 -11.53 -7.14
C LYS A 80 -9.40 -10.67 -6.12
N GLU A 81 -8.45 -11.25 -5.40
CA GLU A 81 -7.68 -10.50 -4.41
C GLU A 81 -6.88 -9.39 -5.07
N PHE A 82 -6.26 -9.68 -6.21
CA PHE A 82 -5.46 -8.69 -6.91
C PHE A 82 -6.33 -7.53 -7.41
N ILE A 83 -7.46 -7.83 -8.03
CA ILE A 83 -8.36 -6.80 -8.54
C ILE A 83 -8.89 -5.95 -7.39
N SER A 84 -9.27 -6.58 -6.28
CA SER A 84 -9.74 -5.85 -5.10
C SER A 84 -8.64 -4.98 -4.51
N PHE A 85 -7.41 -5.48 -4.47
CA PHE A 85 -6.28 -4.75 -3.94
C PHE A 85 -6.00 -3.50 -4.78
N VAL A 86 -5.93 -3.67 -6.10
CA VAL A 86 -5.70 -2.55 -7.01
C VAL A 86 -6.85 -1.54 -6.92
N GLY A 87 -8.09 -2.04 -6.87
CA GLY A 87 -9.26 -1.17 -6.72
C GLY A 87 -9.21 -0.34 -5.45
N ALA A 88 -8.81 -0.97 -4.34
CA ALA A 88 -8.68 -0.25 -3.06
C ALA A 88 -7.59 0.82 -3.15
N ARG A 89 -6.49 0.53 -3.85
CA ARG A 89 -5.43 1.52 -4.04
C ARG A 89 -5.89 2.70 -4.86
N VAL A 90 -6.63 2.45 -5.93
CA VAL A 90 -7.18 3.54 -6.76
C VAL A 90 -8.16 4.36 -5.94
N PHE A 91 -9.04 3.69 -5.18
CA PHE A 91 -9.99 4.40 -4.32
C PHE A 91 -9.26 5.27 -3.29
N SER A 92 -8.21 4.73 -2.70
CA SER A 92 -7.42 5.47 -1.71
C SER A 92 -6.75 6.70 -2.33
N LEU A 93 -6.26 6.56 -3.56
CA LEU A 93 -5.67 7.69 -4.27
C LEU A 93 -6.69 8.81 -4.49
N LEU A 94 -7.89 8.44 -4.93
CA LEU A 94 -8.95 9.42 -5.13
C LEU A 94 -9.35 10.07 -3.82
N LEU A 95 -9.46 9.28 -2.76
CA LEU A 95 -9.77 9.79 -1.44
C LEU A 95 -8.72 10.79 -0.97
N GLN A 96 -7.45 10.47 -1.19
CA GLN A 96 -6.34 11.34 -0.82
C GLN A 96 -6.42 12.67 -1.57
N LEU A 97 -6.64 12.61 -2.88
CA LEU A 97 -6.69 13.82 -3.69
C LEU A 97 -7.85 14.72 -3.28
N VAL A 98 -9.03 14.14 -3.07
CA VAL A 98 -10.20 14.91 -2.63
C VAL A 98 -9.97 15.49 -1.24
N GLY A 99 -9.44 14.67 -0.32
CA GLY A 99 -9.18 15.12 1.04
C GLY A 99 -8.19 16.27 1.11
N ILE A 100 -7.10 16.17 0.33
CA ILE A 100 -6.10 17.25 0.29
C ILE A 100 -6.73 18.52 -0.24
N GLU A 101 -7.50 18.44 -1.32
CA GLU A 101 -8.16 19.60 -1.91
C GLU A 101 -9.10 20.26 -0.92
N LEU A 102 -9.93 19.47 -0.23
CA LEU A 102 -10.86 20.01 0.75
C LEU A 102 -10.13 20.68 1.90
N MET A 103 -9.05 20.09 2.38
CA MET A 103 -8.31 20.66 3.49
C MET A 103 -7.62 21.96 3.11
N ILE A 104 -7.08 22.05 1.92
CA ILE A 104 -6.38 23.26 1.48
C ILE A 104 -7.38 24.35 1.09
N ASP A 105 -8.34 24.02 0.25
CA ASP A 105 -9.22 25.03 -0.34
C ASP A 105 -10.31 25.52 0.60
N TYR A 106 -10.83 24.62 1.45
CA TYR A 106 -11.97 24.96 2.30
C TYR A 106 -11.59 25.20 3.75
N ALA A 107 -10.62 24.46 4.27
CA ALA A 107 -10.22 24.59 5.67
C ALA A 107 -8.97 25.43 5.85
N ASN A 108 -8.35 25.86 4.76
CA ASN A 108 -7.10 26.65 4.77
C ASN A 108 -5.98 26.00 5.55
N ILE A 109 -5.90 24.67 5.47
CA ILE A 109 -4.85 23.92 6.14
C ILE A 109 -3.61 23.91 5.26
N ASN A 110 -2.44 23.99 5.89
CA ASN A 110 -1.16 23.92 5.19
C ASN A 110 -1.09 22.65 4.34
N GLU A 111 -0.59 22.77 3.10
CA GLU A 111 -0.57 21.63 2.17
C GLU A 111 0.23 20.43 2.70
N TYR A 112 1.29 20.68 3.46
CA TYR A 112 2.09 19.58 4.00
C TYR A 112 1.37 18.86 5.13
N ILE A 113 0.64 19.62 5.94
CA ILE A 113 -0.19 19.04 7.01
C ILE A 113 -1.32 18.23 6.39
N ALA A 114 -1.97 18.78 5.36
CA ALA A 114 -3.06 18.08 4.67
C ALA A 114 -2.56 16.76 4.08
N LYS A 115 -1.41 16.80 3.43
CA LYS A 115 -0.82 15.60 2.83
C LYS A 115 -0.48 14.57 3.90
N ALA A 116 0.09 14.99 5.02
CA ALA A 116 0.44 14.08 6.11
C ALA A 116 -0.80 13.42 6.70
N VAL A 117 -1.84 14.21 6.96
CA VAL A 117 -3.10 13.69 7.51
C VAL A 117 -3.72 12.68 6.56
N MET A 118 -3.81 13.03 5.27
CA MET A 118 -4.41 12.12 4.30
C MET A 118 -3.57 10.88 4.07
N THR A 119 -2.25 10.98 4.19
CA THR A 119 -1.39 9.81 4.10
C THR A 119 -1.73 8.83 5.22
N VAL A 120 -1.89 9.32 6.44
CA VAL A 120 -2.27 8.47 7.57
C VAL A 120 -3.65 7.85 7.33
N VAL A 121 -4.62 8.64 6.87
CA VAL A 121 -5.96 8.14 6.59
C VAL A 121 -5.91 7.04 5.53
N VAL A 122 -5.16 7.25 4.47
CA VAL A 122 -5.04 6.28 3.38
C VAL A 122 -4.39 4.99 3.87
N VAL A 123 -3.32 5.09 4.68
CA VAL A 123 -2.65 3.91 5.22
C VAL A 123 -3.63 3.09 6.07
N VAL A 124 -4.39 3.76 6.93
CA VAL A 124 -5.37 3.07 7.78
C VAL A 124 -6.46 2.42 6.92
N CYS A 125 -6.97 3.14 5.93
CA CYS A 125 -8.00 2.59 5.04
C CYS A 125 -7.49 1.38 4.28
N ASN A 126 -6.29 1.45 3.73
CA ASN A 126 -5.71 0.32 2.99
C ASN A 126 -5.52 -0.90 3.89
N TYR A 127 -5.08 -0.67 5.13
CA TYR A 127 -4.92 -1.77 6.08
C TYR A 127 -6.26 -2.43 6.39
N VAL A 128 -7.29 -1.63 6.68
CA VAL A 128 -8.61 -2.15 7.02
C VAL A 128 -9.21 -2.90 5.84
N PHE A 129 -9.13 -2.34 4.63
CA PHE A 129 -9.64 -3.02 3.45
C PHE A 129 -8.91 -4.33 3.20
N SER A 130 -7.58 -4.32 3.34
CA SER A 130 -6.80 -5.54 3.10
C SER A 130 -7.13 -6.62 4.09
N LYS A 131 -7.26 -6.25 5.36
CA LYS A 131 -7.51 -7.23 6.41
C LYS A 131 -8.92 -7.78 6.36
N LEU A 132 -9.92 -6.92 6.19
CA LEU A 132 -11.31 -7.32 6.32
C LEU A 132 -11.95 -7.78 5.03
N PHE A 133 -11.53 -7.23 3.89
CA PHE A 133 -12.23 -7.45 2.64
C PHE A 133 -11.41 -8.16 1.57
N ILE A 134 -10.11 -7.95 1.53
CA ILE A 134 -9.29 -8.48 0.45
C ILE A 134 -8.66 -9.82 0.84
N PHE A 135 -7.89 -9.83 1.90
CA PHE A 135 -7.14 -11.01 2.33
C PHE A 135 -7.79 -11.63 3.55
N LYS A 136 -9.04 -11.95 3.45
CA LYS A 136 -9.76 -12.57 4.56
C LYS A 136 -9.02 -13.79 5.03
N ASP A 137 -8.89 -13.90 6.34
CA ASP A 137 -8.27 -15.05 6.94
C ASP A 137 -9.12 -16.30 6.71
N LYS A 138 -8.44 -17.40 6.38
CA LYS A 138 -9.10 -18.68 6.21
C LYS A 138 -8.67 -19.64 7.32
#